data_0d2c4b95df6b01f704b3ea41ef0484d9
#
_entry.id   0d2c4b95df6b01f704b3ea41ef0484d9
#
_cell.length_a   1.000
_cell.length_b   1.000
_cell.length_c   1.000
_cell.angle_alpha   90.00
_cell.angle_beta   90.00
_cell.angle_gamma   90.00
#
_symmetry.space_group_name_H-M   'P 1'
#
loop_
_entity.id
_entity.type
_entity.pdbx_description
1 polymer ?
#
loop_
_entity_poly.entity_id
_entity_poly.type
_entity_poly.pdbx_seq_one_letter_code
_entity_poly.pdbx_strand_id
1 'polypeptide(L)'
;MGFVKATPEGKKYEKIANQINEYLDFIEAIGVNTSSVDYLNSVDFYTSHEALHLPFESALTRTDSISGKTFATSSHMVWIGDRTRFLDSAHVEYCSGIDNPIGIKCGPSLDPEELIKIIDKINPDNEPGKISLIFRYGKNKVRKYLPGLIDEITKNGKKVLWVSDPMHGNTIKSSSGLKTRDFSSLLNETSEAIKILKDKGCHLGGIHLEMTGQNVTECT
;
A
#
# COMPACT_ATOMS: atom_id res chain seq x y z
N MET A 1 -17.19 -5.99 -19.73
CA MET A 1 -17.55 -4.54 -19.60
C MET A 1 -19.05 -4.28 -19.44
N GLY A 2 -19.93 -5.27 -19.45
CA GLY A 2 -21.38 -5.09 -19.43
C GLY A 2 -21.92 -4.34 -18.19
N PHE A 3 -21.38 -4.61 -16.99
CA PHE A 3 -21.88 -3.98 -15.76
C PHE A 3 -21.40 -2.52 -15.58
N VAL A 4 -20.25 -2.15 -16.14
CA VAL A 4 -19.70 -0.79 -16.07
C VAL A 4 -20.61 0.21 -16.81
N LYS A 5 -21.26 -0.24 -17.89
CA LYS A 5 -22.21 0.60 -18.66
C LYS A 5 -23.51 0.89 -17.92
N ALA A 6 -23.84 0.13 -16.87
CA ALA A 6 -25.10 0.25 -16.13
C ALA A 6 -25.07 1.32 -15.01
N THR A 7 -23.90 1.88 -14.68
CA THR A 7 -23.77 2.88 -13.61
C THR A 7 -23.46 4.27 -14.16
N PRO A 8 -23.89 5.35 -13.50
CA PRO A 8 -23.54 6.73 -13.90
C PRO A 8 -22.04 6.96 -13.94
N GLU A 9 -21.30 6.36 -13.01
CA GLU A 9 -19.83 6.40 -12.92
C GLU A 9 -19.21 5.67 -14.10
N GLY A 10 -19.79 4.55 -14.54
CA GLY A 10 -19.30 3.75 -15.67
C GLY A 10 -19.23 4.55 -16.97
N LYS A 11 -20.20 5.43 -17.23
CA LYS A 11 -20.18 6.34 -18.39
C LYS A 11 -18.98 7.30 -18.37
N LYS A 12 -18.54 7.72 -17.19
CA LYS A 12 -17.36 8.57 -17.04
C LYS A 12 -16.07 7.84 -17.44
N TYR A 13 -16.01 6.53 -17.19
CA TYR A 13 -14.86 5.70 -17.53
C TYR A 13 -14.93 5.12 -18.97
N GLU A 14 -16.11 5.14 -19.59
CA GLU A 14 -16.30 4.64 -20.97
C GLU A 14 -15.40 5.40 -21.97
N LYS A 15 -15.27 6.72 -21.79
CA LYS A 15 -14.38 7.55 -22.62
C LYS A 15 -12.93 7.14 -22.47
N ILE A 16 -12.48 6.88 -21.24
CA ILE A 16 -11.11 6.44 -20.95
C ILE A 16 -10.87 5.03 -21.52
N ALA A 17 -11.83 4.13 -21.35
CA ALA A 17 -11.76 2.78 -21.89
C ALA A 17 -11.67 2.77 -23.43
N ASN A 18 -12.44 3.63 -24.10
CA ASN A 18 -12.36 3.77 -25.55
C ASN A 18 -11.01 4.33 -26.01
N GLN A 19 -10.48 5.33 -25.31
CA GLN A 19 -9.15 5.86 -25.60
C GLN A 19 -8.05 4.77 -25.42
N ILE A 20 -8.15 3.96 -24.40
CA ILE A 20 -7.21 2.83 -24.20
C ILE A 20 -7.32 1.84 -25.36
N ASN A 21 -8.52 1.50 -25.81
CA ASN A 21 -8.71 0.63 -26.95
C ASN A 21 -8.12 1.22 -28.25
N GLU A 22 -8.37 2.50 -28.51
CA GLU A 22 -7.77 3.21 -29.68
C GLU A 22 -6.23 3.16 -29.64
N TYR A 23 -5.61 3.32 -28.45
CA TYR A 23 -4.15 3.18 -28.32
C TYR A 23 -3.66 1.75 -28.54
N LEU A 24 -4.41 0.75 -28.04
CA LEU A 24 -4.07 -0.65 -28.28
C LEU A 24 -4.19 -1.02 -29.76
N ASP A 25 -5.23 -0.58 -30.45
CA ASP A 25 -5.42 -0.76 -31.89
C ASP A 25 -4.28 -0.10 -32.70
N PHE A 26 -3.85 1.09 -32.28
CA PHE A 26 -2.70 1.78 -32.90
C PHE A 26 -1.39 0.99 -32.69
N ILE A 27 -1.15 0.52 -31.48
CA ILE A 27 0.06 -0.29 -31.16
C ILE A 27 0.04 -1.59 -31.96
N GLU A 28 -1.12 -2.23 -32.12
CA GLU A 28 -1.27 -3.44 -32.94
C GLU A 28 -1.00 -3.15 -34.43
N ALA A 29 -1.48 -2.01 -34.94
CA ALA A 29 -1.27 -1.60 -36.33
C ALA A 29 0.19 -1.38 -36.68
N ILE A 30 1.05 -1.02 -35.72
CA ILE A 30 2.51 -0.89 -35.92
C ILE A 30 3.26 -2.20 -35.65
N GLY A 31 2.54 -3.33 -35.52
CA GLY A 31 3.11 -4.68 -35.39
C GLY A 31 3.47 -5.14 -33.98
N VAL A 32 3.09 -4.37 -32.97
CA VAL A 32 3.22 -4.77 -31.55
C VAL A 32 1.87 -5.27 -31.07
N ASN A 33 1.74 -6.57 -30.95
CA ASN A 33 0.48 -7.18 -30.46
C ASN A 33 0.72 -8.04 -29.21
N THR A 34 -0.37 -8.42 -28.57
CA THR A 34 -0.37 -9.22 -27.35
C THR A 34 0.25 -10.60 -27.53
N SER A 35 0.32 -11.13 -28.75
CA SER A 35 0.98 -12.40 -29.05
C SER A 35 2.47 -12.27 -29.31
N SER A 36 2.95 -11.05 -29.64
CA SER A 36 4.37 -10.78 -29.90
C SER A 36 5.11 -10.18 -28.70
N VAL A 37 4.37 -9.69 -27.70
CA VAL A 37 4.92 -9.06 -26.49
C VAL A 37 4.18 -9.60 -25.26
N ASP A 38 4.75 -10.59 -24.60
CA ASP A 38 4.18 -11.21 -23.40
C ASP A 38 3.87 -10.18 -22.30
N TYR A 39 4.62 -9.09 -22.22
CA TYR A 39 4.44 -8.01 -21.27
C TYR A 39 3.10 -7.27 -21.41
N LEU A 40 2.46 -7.28 -22.58
CA LEU A 40 1.14 -6.68 -22.76
C LEU A 40 -0.01 -7.55 -22.22
N ASN A 41 0.27 -8.81 -21.95
CA ASN A 41 -0.70 -9.78 -21.41
C ASN A 41 -0.46 -10.11 -19.94
N SER A 42 0.65 -9.69 -19.36
CA SER A 42 1.00 -10.00 -17.99
C SER A 42 0.95 -8.73 -17.14
N VAL A 43 0.38 -8.85 -15.95
CA VAL A 43 0.51 -7.87 -14.88
C VAL A 43 1.40 -8.50 -13.82
N ASP A 44 2.45 -7.81 -13.43
CA ASP A 44 3.29 -8.24 -12.34
C ASP A 44 2.43 -8.39 -11.07
N PHE A 45 2.46 -9.58 -10.50
CA PHE A 45 1.67 -9.91 -9.32
C PHE A 45 2.60 -10.31 -8.17
N TYR A 46 2.59 -9.51 -7.12
CA TYR A 46 3.40 -9.74 -5.94
C TYR A 46 2.53 -10.02 -4.73
N THR A 47 3.01 -10.85 -3.82
CA THR A 47 2.34 -11.19 -2.57
C THR A 47 2.88 -10.37 -1.41
N SER A 48 2.02 -10.05 -0.44
CA SER A 48 2.40 -9.39 0.79
C SER A 48 1.48 -9.79 1.94
N HIS A 49 1.98 -9.76 3.17
CA HIS A 49 1.18 -9.95 4.38
C HIS A 49 1.80 -9.26 5.60
N GLU A 50 1.06 -9.19 6.70
CA GLU A 50 1.57 -8.73 7.98
C GLU A 50 2.53 -9.78 8.56
N ALA A 51 3.75 -9.38 8.90
CA ALA A 51 4.70 -10.23 9.63
C ALA A 51 4.28 -10.37 11.10
N LEU A 52 3.06 -10.88 11.34
CA LEU A 52 2.49 -10.94 12.68
C LEU A 52 3.05 -12.10 13.50
N HIS A 53 3.25 -13.25 12.88
CA HIS A 53 3.65 -14.49 13.55
C HIS A 53 5.12 -14.82 13.28
N LEU A 54 6.02 -14.21 14.05
CA LEU A 54 7.47 -14.30 13.82
C LEU A 54 8.04 -15.72 13.77
N PRO A 55 7.58 -16.73 14.54
CA PRO A 55 8.02 -18.10 14.35
C PRO A 55 7.76 -18.65 12.94
N PHE A 56 6.64 -18.28 12.32
CA PHE A 56 6.33 -18.64 10.92
C PHE A 56 7.28 -17.93 9.95
N GLU A 57 7.49 -16.63 10.13
CA GLU A 57 8.39 -15.84 9.30
C GLU A 57 9.82 -16.34 9.37
N SER A 58 10.31 -16.61 10.60
CA SER A 58 11.67 -17.13 10.82
C SER A 58 11.87 -18.52 10.19
N ALA A 59 10.85 -19.38 10.25
CA ALA A 59 10.91 -20.71 9.64
C ALA A 59 11.01 -20.65 8.11
N LEU A 60 10.52 -19.58 7.47
CA LEU A 60 10.57 -19.34 6.03
C LEU A 60 11.66 -18.35 5.60
N THR A 61 12.50 -17.87 6.53
CA THR A 61 13.59 -16.98 6.17
C THR A 61 14.76 -17.78 5.58
N ARG A 62 15.31 -17.29 4.48
CA ARG A 62 16.41 -17.92 3.74
C ARG A 62 17.45 -16.90 3.32
N THR A 63 18.71 -17.30 3.37
CA THR A 63 19.81 -16.53 2.78
C THR A 63 20.04 -17.03 1.35
N ASP A 64 20.01 -16.11 0.39
CA ASP A 64 20.36 -16.40 -0.98
C ASP A 64 21.87 -16.67 -1.09
N SER A 65 22.24 -17.83 -1.61
CA SER A 65 23.64 -18.27 -1.70
C SER A 65 24.45 -17.49 -2.74
N ILE A 66 23.81 -16.76 -3.65
CA ILE A 66 24.47 -15.99 -4.69
C ILE A 66 24.76 -14.57 -4.21
N SER A 67 23.74 -13.87 -3.70
CA SER A 67 23.85 -12.48 -3.26
C SER A 67 24.28 -12.33 -1.80
N GLY A 68 24.14 -13.36 -0.98
CA GLY A 68 24.33 -13.30 0.47
C GLY A 68 23.21 -12.59 1.21
N LYS A 69 22.18 -12.11 0.50
CA LYS A 69 21.05 -11.40 1.08
C LYS A 69 20.08 -12.36 1.76
N THR A 70 19.40 -11.89 2.80
CA THR A 70 18.44 -12.69 3.58
C THR A 70 17.02 -12.24 3.29
N PHE A 71 16.15 -13.18 2.94
CA PHE A 71 14.76 -12.91 2.59
C PHE A 71 13.78 -13.72 3.42
N ALA A 72 12.67 -13.08 3.83
CA ALA A 72 11.45 -13.77 4.17
C ALA A 72 10.85 -14.34 2.88
N THR A 73 10.86 -15.66 2.71
CA THR A 73 10.31 -16.30 1.51
C THR A 73 8.81 -16.58 1.63
N SER A 74 8.19 -16.11 2.69
CA SER A 74 6.73 -16.16 2.92
C SER A 74 5.96 -15.27 1.94
N SER A 75 6.55 -14.15 1.49
CA SER A 75 6.00 -13.25 0.48
C SER A 75 7.07 -12.32 -0.10
N HIS A 76 6.73 -11.56 -1.15
CA HIS A 76 7.64 -10.58 -1.76
C HIS A 76 7.85 -9.37 -0.85
N MET A 77 6.83 -8.94 -0.12
CA MET A 77 6.87 -7.85 0.84
C MET A 77 6.18 -8.27 2.13
N VAL A 78 6.68 -7.84 3.27
CA VAL A 78 6.00 -7.98 4.57
C VAL A 78 5.75 -6.61 5.19
N TRP A 79 4.74 -6.46 6.06
CA TRP A 79 4.57 -5.22 6.80
C TRP A 79 4.49 -5.42 8.30
N ILE A 80 4.90 -4.38 9.02
CA ILE A 80 4.78 -4.28 10.47
C ILE A 80 3.44 -3.63 10.79
N GLY A 81 2.63 -4.29 11.63
CA GLY A 81 1.34 -3.78 12.06
C GLY A 81 1.45 -2.56 12.97
N ASP A 82 0.36 -1.77 13.05
CA ASP A 82 0.29 -0.57 13.88
C ASP A 82 0.52 -0.84 15.38
N ARG A 83 0.23 -2.06 15.84
CA ARG A 83 0.38 -2.50 17.23
C ARG A 83 1.74 -3.11 17.57
N THR A 84 2.54 -3.42 16.56
CA THR A 84 3.82 -4.13 16.72
C THR A 84 5.03 -3.30 16.27
N ARG A 85 4.82 -2.05 15.85
CA ARG A 85 5.86 -1.13 15.34
C ARG A 85 6.52 -0.29 16.45
N PHE A 86 7.05 -0.90 17.47
CA PHE A 86 7.89 -0.22 18.46
C PHE A 86 9.36 -0.43 18.13
N LEU A 87 10.19 0.55 18.37
CA LEU A 87 11.63 0.52 18.03
C LEU A 87 12.33 -0.74 18.53
N ASP A 88 12.01 -1.16 19.75
CA ASP A 88 12.59 -2.34 20.40
C ASP A 88 11.74 -3.62 20.23
N SER A 89 10.73 -3.58 19.33
CA SER A 89 9.91 -4.77 19.10
C SER A 89 10.66 -5.83 18.32
N ALA A 90 10.32 -7.09 18.60
CA ALA A 90 10.84 -8.23 17.84
C ALA A 90 10.48 -8.16 16.35
N HIS A 91 9.37 -7.48 16.00
CA HIS A 91 8.94 -7.29 14.61
C HIS A 91 9.85 -6.31 13.86
N VAL A 92 10.23 -5.21 14.48
CA VAL A 92 11.20 -4.25 13.92
C VAL A 92 12.58 -4.90 13.81
N GLU A 93 13.00 -5.66 14.82
CA GLU A 93 14.24 -6.42 14.80
C GLU A 93 14.27 -7.44 13.67
N TYR A 94 13.22 -8.24 13.51
CA TYR A 94 13.10 -9.20 12.42
C TYR A 94 13.19 -8.51 11.05
N CYS A 95 12.43 -7.43 10.86
CA CYS A 95 12.40 -6.70 9.59
C CYS A 95 13.71 -5.99 9.25
N SER A 96 14.54 -5.66 10.26
CA SER A 96 15.88 -5.10 10.01
C SER A 96 16.89 -6.15 9.52
N GLY A 97 16.60 -7.44 9.73
CA GLY A 97 17.45 -8.56 9.32
C GLY A 97 17.10 -9.16 7.95
N ILE A 98 16.13 -8.63 7.22
CA ILE A 98 15.72 -9.15 5.92
C ILE A 98 15.79 -8.09 4.81
N ASP A 99 16.05 -8.52 3.59
CA ASP A 99 16.23 -7.64 2.41
C ASP A 99 14.92 -7.34 1.66
N ASN A 100 13.80 -7.97 2.03
CA ASN A 100 12.50 -7.67 1.43
C ASN A 100 12.13 -6.18 1.56
N PRO A 101 11.31 -5.63 0.66
CA PRO A 101 10.58 -4.39 0.91
C PRO A 101 9.70 -4.52 2.17
N ILE A 102 9.68 -3.47 3.00
CA ILE A 102 8.97 -3.47 4.28
C ILE A 102 7.89 -2.39 4.29
N GLY A 103 6.66 -2.80 4.59
CA GLY A 103 5.58 -1.88 4.91
C GLY A 103 5.54 -1.54 6.40
N ILE A 104 5.19 -0.31 6.74
CA ILE A 104 4.97 0.11 8.14
C ILE A 104 3.60 0.75 8.23
N LYS A 105 2.71 0.18 9.04
CA LYS A 105 1.38 0.75 9.30
C LYS A 105 1.49 1.99 10.19
N CYS A 106 0.93 3.10 9.73
CA CYS A 106 1.00 4.41 10.37
C CYS A 106 -0.40 4.88 10.79
N GLY A 107 -0.78 4.61 12.04
CA GLY A 107 -2.04 5.06 12.63
C GLY A 107 -1.90 6.37 13.43
N PRO A 108 -3.01 6.88 14.02
CA PRO A 108 -3.03 8.14 14.77
C PRO A 108 -2.15 8.17 16.04
N SER A 109 -1.76 7.00 16.54
CA SER A 109 -0.90 6.87 17.73
C SER A 109 0.59 6.89 17.41
N LEU A 110 0.96 7.01 16.14
CA LEU A 110 2.34 7.04 15.69
C LEU A 110 3.05 8.30 16.19
N ASP A 111 4.21 8.11 16.78
CA ASP A 111 5.18 9.19 17.00
C ASP A 111 6.10 9.28 15.76
N PRO A 112 6.10 10.39 15.02
CA PRO A 112 6.94 10.55 13.83
C PRO A 112 8.44 10.47 14.13
N GLU A 113 8.91 10.90 15.29
CA GLU A 113 10.34 10.82 15.67
C GLU A 113 10.75 9.36 15.93
N GLU A 114 9.89 8.57 16.56
CA GLU A 114 10.14 7.13 16.72
C GLU A 114 10.15 6.43 15.36
N LEU A 115 9.25 6.82 14.45
CA LEU A 115 9.22 6.26 13.09
C LEU A 115 10.54 6.48 12.34
N ILE A 116 11.16 7.66 12.47
CA ILE A 116 12.48 7.91 11.86
C ILE A 116 13.51 6.90 12.36
N LYS A 117 13.56 6.65 13.67
CA LYS A 117 14.48 5.66 14.24
C LYS A 117 14.19 4.22 13.75
N ILE A 118 12.92 3.87 13.58
CA ILE A 118 12.51 2.58 13.01
C ILE A 118 12.97 2.47 11.55
N ILE A 119 12.77 3.53 10.77
CA ILE A 119 13.22 3.56 9.37
C ILE A 119 14.75 3.42 9.30
N ASP A 120 15.50 4.14 10.14
CA ASP A 120 16.95 4.05 10.17
C ASP A 120 17.45 2.65 10.54
N LYS A 121 16.75 1.97 11.44
CA LYS A 121 17.08 0.59 11.83
C LYS A 121 16.81 -0.40 10.69
N ILE A 122 15.71 -0.25 9.95
CA ILE A 122 15.32 -1.19 8.88
C ILE A 122 16.04 -0.87 7.56
N ASN A 123 16.28 0.41 7.29
CA ASN A 123 16.87 0.90 6.04
C ASN A 123 17.99 1.92 6.31
N PRO A 124 19.12 1.48 6.91
CA PRO A 124 20.20 2.38 7.29
C PRO A 124 20.82 3.11 6.10
N ASP A 125 20.85 2.49 4.92
CA ASP A 125 21.40 3.07 3.69
C ASP A 125 20.40 3.99 2.96
N ASN A 126 19.20 4.17 3.52
CA ASN A 126 18.12 4.96 2.93
C ASN A 126 17.85 4.57 1.45
N GLU A 127 17.83 3.27 1.19
CA GLU A 127 17.63 2.67 -0.12
C GLU A 127 16.21 2.97 -0.64
N PRO A 128 16.03 3.50 -1.86
CA PRO A 128 14.71 3.72 -2.45
C PRO A 128 13.97 2.39 -2.66
N GLY A 129 12.65 2.37 -2.38
CA GLY A 129 11.82 1.18 -2.55
C GLY A 129 11.82 0.21 -1.37
N LYS A 130 12.73 0.36 -0.41
CA LYS A 130 12.80 -0.49 0.78
C LYS A 130 11.63 -0.28 1.75
N ILE A 131 11.18 0.96 1.95
CA ILE A 131 10.15 1.32 2.94
C ILE A 131 8.88 1.84 2.28
N SER A 132 7.74 1.26 2.65
CA SER A 132 6.41 1.75 2.33
C SER A 132 5.69 2.19 3.61
N LEU A 133 5.29 3.44 3.71
CA LEU A 133 4.49 3.96 4.82
C LEU A 133 3.01 3.83 4.49
N ILE A 134 2.33 2.92 5.19
CA ILE A 134 0.92 2.58 4.96
C ILE A 134 0.08 3.32 6.01
N PHE A 135 -0.32 4.56 5.71
CA PHE A 135 -1.09 5.36 6.65
C PHE A 135 -2.58 4.99 6.67
N ARG A 136 -3.18 5.02 7.89
CA ARG A 136 -4.55 4.58 8.19
C ARG A 136 -5.23 5.48 9.21
N TYR A 137 -5.51 6.71 8.84
CA TYR A 137 -6.01 7.71 9.79
C TYR A 137 -7.53 7.78 9.90
N GLY A 138 -8.25 7.48 8.84
CA GLY A 138 -9.68 7.73 8.70
C GLY A 138 -9.98 9.14 8.17
N LYS A 139 -11.13 9.30 7.49
CA LYS A 139 -11.55 10.54 6.81
C LYS A 139 -11.47 11.81 7.67
N ASN A 140 -11.75 11.67 8.99
CA ASN A 140 -11.79 12.80 9.91
C ASN A 140 -10.42 13.19 10.47
N LYS A 141 -9.40 12.36 10.29
CA LYS A 141 -8.09 12.51 10.93
C LYS A 141 -6.95 12.67 9.94
N VAL A 142 -7.12 12.29 8.68
CA VAL A 142 -6.06 12.35 7.67
C VAL A 142 -5.48 13.77 7.54
N ARG A 143 -6.32 14.80 7.53
CA ARG A 143 -5.88 16.22 7.50
C ARG A 143 -5.06 16.64 8.72
N LYS A 144 -5.31 16.02 9.87
CA LYS A 144 -4.62 16.35 11.13
C LYS A 144 -3.25 15.72 11.20
N TYR A 145 -3.09 14.46 10.78
CA TYR A 145 -1.89 13.69 11.06
C TYR A 145 -0.94 13.57 9.85
N LEU A 146 -1.50 13.41 8.62
CA LEU A 146 -0.67 13.16 7.44
C LEU A 146 0.31 14.29 7.11
N PRO A 147 -0.06 15.59 7.18
CA PRO A 147 0.89 16.68 6.88
C PRO A 147 2.12 16.66 7.78
N GLY A 148 1.94 16.48 9.09
CA GLY A 148 3.06 16.45 10.05
C GLY A 148 3.98 15.25 9.85
N LEU A 149 3.39 14.09 9.48
CA LEU A 149 4.18 12.90 9.14
C LEU A 149 5.03 13.16 7.89
N ILE A 150 4.45 13.74 6.83
CA ILE A 150 5.19 14.06 5.61
C ILE A 150 6.33 15.03 5.90
N ASP A 151 6.07 16.07 6.70
CA ASP A 151 7.07 17.07 7.06
C ASP A 151 8.26 16.43 7.79
N GLU A 152 8.00 15.52 8.73
CA GLU A 152 9.07 14.86 9.48
C GLU A 152 9.89 13.90 8.60
N ILE A 153 9.23 13.13 7.72
CA ILE A 153 9.90 12.25 6.75
C ILE A 153 10.78 13.06 5.79
N THR A 154 10.25 14.18 5.27
CA THR A 154 10.96 15.06 4.32
C THR A 154 12.14 15.77 4.99
N LYS A 155 11.94 16.30 6.19
CA LYS A 155 12.98 16.96 7.00
C LYS A 155 14.17 16.05 7.25
N ASN A 156 13.91 14.74 7.48
CA ASN A 156 14.96 13.75 7.69
C ASN A 156 15.46 13.09 6.40
N GLY A 157 15.01 13.53 5.22
CA GLY A 157 15.47 13.06 3.91
C GLY A 157 15.18 11.58 3.64
N LYS A 158 14.15 11.00 4.29
CA LYS A 158 13.85 9.58 4.15
C LYS A 158 13.15 9.26 2.83
N LYS A 159 13.63 8.24 2.14
CA LYS A 159 13.07 7.75 0.87
C LYS A 159 12.03 6.69 1.16
N VAL A 160 10.77 7.04 1.01
CA VAL A 160 9.64 6.16 1.31
C VAL A 160 8.59 6.18 0.21
N LEU A 161 7.84 5.09 0.07
CA LEU A 161 6.64 5.02 -0.74
C LEU A 161 5.42 5.30 0.15
N TRP A 162 4.54 6.21 -0.28
CA TRP A 162 3.31 6.53 0.42
C TRP A 162 2.17 5.63 -0.04
N VAL A 163 1.53 4.94 0.89
CA VAL A 163 0.39 4.03 0.61
C VAL A 163 -0.77 4.41 1.53
N SER A 164 -1.96 4.59 0.98
CA SER A 164 -3.18 4.86 1.75
C SER A 164 -3.87 3.56 2.12
N ASP A 165 -4.21 3.39 3.40
CA ASP A 165 -5.10 2.34 3.89
C ASP A 165 -6.39 2.99 4.42
N PRO A 166 -7.37 3.25 3.57
CA PRO A 166 -8.62 3.88 3.99
C PRO A 166 -9.57 2.90 4.69
N MET A 167 -9.26 1.59 4.68
CA MET A 167 -10.16 0.57 5.24
C MET A 167 -10.13 0.58 6.77
N HIS A 168 -8.93 0.53 7.36
CA HIS A 168 -8.79 0.31 8.81
C HIS A 168 -9.08 1.55 9.66
N GLY A 169 -8.95 2.76 9.09
CA GLY A 169 -9.28 4.01 9.78
C GLY A 169 -10.76 4.37 9.78
N ASN A 170 -11.58 3.74 8.91
CA ASN A 170 -12.99 4.05 8.70
C ASN A 170 -13.94 2.91 9.10
N THR A 171 -13.48 1.95 9.89
CA THR A 171 -14.32 0.86 10.35
C THR A 171 -15.42 1.36 11.29
N ILE A 172 -16.67 0.99 10.99
CA ILE A 172 -17.88 1.24 11.78
C ILE A 172 -18.57 -0.08 12.11
N LYS A 173 -19.49 -0.06 13.07
CA LYS A 173 -20.40 -1.18 13.33
C LYS A 173 -21.74 -0.89 12.66
N SER A 174 -22.25 -1.86 11.91
CA SER A 174 -23.59 -1.83 11.34
C SER A 174 -24.65 -1.99 12.46
N SER A 175 -25.92 -1.78 12.14
CA SER A 175 -27.05 -2.04 13.06
C SER A 175 -27.11 -3.51 13.50
N SER A 176 -26.59 -4.44 12.71
CA SER A 176 -26.47 -5.87 13.06
C SER A 176 -25.21 -6.20 13.87
N GLY A 177 -24.37 -5.21 14.22
CA GLY A 177 -23.14 -5.39 14.99
C GLY A 177 -21.94 -5.87 14.19
N LEU A 178 -22.09 -6.10 12.89
CA LEU A 178 -20.99 -6.48 11.99
C LEU A 178 -20.10 -5.28 11.68
N LYS A 179 -18.81 -5.53 11.49
CA LYS A 179 -17.88 -4.51 11.01
C LYS A 179 -18.12 -4.24 9.53
N THR A 180 -18.22 -2.96 9.19
CA THR A 180 -18.35 -2.48 7.80
C THR A 180 -17.66 -1.13 7.65
N ARG A 181 -17.66 -0.56 6.45
CA ARG A 181 -17.13 0.77 6.14
C ARG A 181 -18.11 1.48 5.21
N ASP A 182 -18.27 2.78 5.40
CA ASP A 182 -18.97 3.63 4.44
C ASP A 182 -18.04 3.94 3.26
N PHE A 183 -18.44 3.54 2.06
CA PHE A 183 -17.62 3.67 0.85
C PHE A 183 -17.25 5.12 0.54
N SER A 184 -18.15 6.06 0.78
CA SER A 184 -17.88 7.51 0.59
C SER A 184 -16.77 8.00 1.53
N SER A 185 -16.66 7.43 2.72
CA SER A 185 -15.58 7.73 3.67
C SER A 185 -14.22 7.28 3.18
N LEU A 186 -14.16 6.13 2.52
CA LEU A 186 -12.92 5.60 1.92
C LEU A 186 -12.44 6.50 0.77
N LEU A 187 -13.35 6.89 -0.12
CA LEU A 187 -13.06 7.80 -1.23
C LEU A 187 -12.62 9.18 -0.74
N ASN A 188 -13.29 9.71 0.30
CA ASN A 188 -12.96 11.01 0.87
C ASN A 188 -11.56 11.00 1.50
N GLU A 189 -11.20 9.98 2.31
CA GLU A 189 -9.86 9.89 2.89
C GLU A 189 -8.80 9.81 1.80
N THR A 190 -8.99 8.94 0.80
CA THR A 190 -8.04 8.77 -0.30
C THR A 190 -7.88 10.07 -1.11
N SER A 191 -8.99 10.74 -1.45
CA SER A 191 -8.96 12.00 -2.19
C SER A 191 -8.25 13.11 -1.43
N GLU A 192 -8.49 13.21 -0.11
CA GLU A 192 -7.79 14.18 0.74
C GLU A 192 -6.30 13.84 0.87
N ALA A 193 -5.95 12.57 1.02
CA ALA A 193 -4.56 12.14 1.08
C ALA A 193 -3.79 12.50 -0.20
N ILE A 194 -4.39 12.29 -1.38
CA ILE A 194 -3.79 12.68 -2.67
C ILE A 194 -3.51 14.18 -2.71
N LYS A 195 -4.47 15.03 -2.28
CA LYS A 195 -4.30 16.49 -2.24
C LYS A 195 -3.16 16.88 -1.31
N ILE A 196 -3.17 16.36 -0.08
CA ILE A 196 -2.15 16.66 0.93
C ILE A 196 -0.76 16.27 0.44
N LEU A 197 -0.59 15.05 -0.11
CA LEU A 197 0.68 14.59 -0.66
C LEU A 197 1.15 15.49 -1.81
N LYS A 198 0.26 15.83 -2.74
CA LYS A 198 0.56 16.72 -3.87
C LYS A 198 1.00 18.11 -3.40
N ASP A 199 0.28 18.69 -2.42
CA ASP A 199 0.61 20.02 -1.86
C ASP A 199 1.97 20.02 -1.17
N LYS A 200 2.42 18.88 -0.67
CA LYS A 200 3.74 18.66 -0.04
C LYS A 200 4.83 18.20 -1.03
N GLY A 201 4.56 18.18 -2.33
CA GLY A 201 5.50 17.72 -3.35
C GLY A 201 5.72 16.21 -3.38
N CYS A 202 4.84 15.46 -2.75
CA CYS A 202 4.82 14.00 -2.75
C CYS A 202 3.68 13.46 -3.62
N HIS A 203 3.66 12.15 -3.83
CA HIS A 203 2.55 11.49 -4.53
C HIS A 203 2.16 10.20 -3.83
N LEU A 204 0.91 9.79 -4.02
CA LEU A 204 0.41 8.51 -3.54
C LEU A 204 0.89 7.40 -4.47
N GLY A 205 1.67 6.45 -3.93
CA GLY A 205 2.21 5.32 -4.68
C GLY A 205 1.30 4.10 -4.72
N GLY A 206 0.31 4.03 -3.83
CA GLY A 206 -0.61 2.89 -3.79
C GLY A 206 -1.73 3.02 -2.78
N ILE A 207 -2.68 2.09 -2.86
CA ILE A 207 -3.81 1.97 -1.93
C ILE A 207 -3.82 0.52 -1.39
N HIS A 208 -3.97 0.39 -0.08
CA HIS A 208 -4.11 -0.89 0.61
C HIS A 208 -5.60 -1.14 0.91
N LEU A 209 -6.18 -2.14 0.24
CA LEU A 209 -7.59 -2.48 0.37
C LEU A 209 -7.77 -3.91 0.88
N GLU A 210 -8.82 -4.13 1.69
CA GLU A 210 -9.34 -5.46 1.99
C GLU A 210 -10.42 -5.80 0.97
N MET A 211 -10.23 -6.90 0.25
CA MET A 211 -11.16 -7.41 -0.75
C MET A 211 -11.21 -8.92 -0.69
N THR A 212 -12.34 -9.50 -1.07
CA THR A 212 -12.51 -10.95 -1.21
C THR A 212 -13.34 -11.27 -2.44
N GLY A 213 -13.09 -12.43 -3.06
CA GLY A 213 -13.91 -12.95 -4.15
C GLY A 213 -15.20 -13.64 -3.67
N GLN A 214 -15.45 -13.72 -2.37
CA GLN A 214 -16.67 -14.30 -1.81
C GLN A 214 -17.81 -13.27 -1.80
N ASN A 215 -19.05 -13.77 -1.72
CA ASN A 215 -20.23 -12.92 -1.64
C ASN A 215 -20.42 -12.36 -0.22
N VAL A 216 -19.62 -11.35 0.10
CA VAL A 216 -19.67 -10.62 1.38
C VAL A 216 -19.65 -9.12 1.11
N THR A 217 -20.16 -8.33 2.04
CA THR A 217 -20.16 -6.87 1.94
C THR A 217 -19.16 -6.29 2.94
N GLU A 218 -18.02 -5.80 2.45
CA GLU A 218 -17.00 -5.13 3.26
C GLU A 218 -17.32 -3.64 3.47
N CYS A 219 -18.05 -3.04 2.53
CA CYS A 219 -18.45 -1.63 2.53
C CYS A 219 -19.95 -1.48 2.26
N THR A 220 -20.55 -0.43 2.80
CA THR A 220 -21.93 -0.01 2.56
C THR A 220 -21.96 1.37 1.92
#